data_6a03d4a51ec6c85397f62d0d74395011
#
_entry.id   6a03d4a51ec6c85397f62d0d74395011
#
_cell.length_a   1.000
_cell.length_b   1.000
_cell.length_c   1.000
_cell.angle_alpha   90.00
_cell.angle_beta   90.00
_cell.angle_gamma   90.00
#
_symmetry.space_group_name_H-M   'P 1'
#
loop_
_entity.id
_entity.type
_entity.pdbx_description
1 polymer ?
#
loop_
_entity_poly.entity_id
_entity_poly.type
_entity_poly.pdbx_seq_one_letter_code
_entity_poly.pdbx_strand_id
1 'polypeptide(L)'
;MDYKIIALDIDGTLTNSQKEITPRTRYAIIDAQKMGKKVVIASGRHPMGIQSIARDLLLDRYEGYIMAFNGGKILDCTTGQTIVSKDFPKEYLSDILGVLKESNLSVHTYDDKKIITGGTLNDYSNVERDILKMEMVVVEDFAANIPEKINKLLLSGEPAEIDKYNEILAKRYDGLLDVYKSAPYFPEIMPFGVTKGS
;
A
#
# COMPACT_ATOMS: atom_id res chain seq x y z
N MET A 1 29.28 12.21 -7.74
CA MET A 1 28.52 11.72 -6.56
C MET A 1 28.41 10.22 -6.64
N ASP A 2 28.70 9.51 -5.57
CA ASP A 2 28.54 8.03 -5.52
C ASP A 2 27.25 7.67 -4.80
N TYR A 3 26.16 7.56 -5.58
CA TYR A 3 24.87 7.12 -5.03
C TYR A 3 24.96 5.66 -4.62
N LYS A 4 24.53 5.34 -3.40
CA LYS A 4 24.55 3.97 -2.85
C LYS A 4 23.19 3.29 -2.92
N ILE A 5 22.11 4.08 -2.94
CA ILE A 5 20.73 3.59 -2.93
C ILE A 5 19.99 4.18 -4.13
N ILE A 6 19.17 3.34 -4.76
CA ILE A 6 18.27 3.70 -5.86
C ILE A 6 16.87 3.33 -5.40
N ALA A 7 16.01 4.32 -5.14
CA ALA A 7 14.61 4.12 -4.82
C ALA A 7 13.76 4.31 -6.08
N LEU A 8 12.89 3.35 -6.36
CA LEU A 8 12.07 3.31 -7.58
C LEU A 8 10.59 3.15 -7.20
N ASP A 9 9.76 4.05 -7.67
CA ASP A 9 8.31 3.84 -7.70
C ASP A 9 7.93 2.87 -8.82
N ILE A 10 6.77 2.21 -8.70
CA ILE A 10 6.32 1.21 -9.66
C ILE A 10 5.59 1.86 -10.84
N ASP A 11 4.46 2.49 -10.53
CA ASP A 11 3.49 2.91 -11.54
C ASP A 11 3.93 4.21 -12.23
N GLY A 12 4.20 4.14 -13.54
CA GLY A 12 4.68 5.30 -14.31
C GLY A 12 6.15 5.65 -14.12
N THR A 13 6.91 4.85 -13.33
CA THR A 13 8.36 5.01 -13.13
C THR A 13 9.10 3.75 -13.56
N LEU A 14 8.91 2.65 -12.84
CA LEU A 14 9.56 1.37 -13.13
C LEU A 14 8.86 0.63 -14.28
N THR A 15 7.53 0.73 -14.33
CA THR A 15 6.71 0.08 -15.36
C THR A 15 6.26 1.07 -16.44
N ASN A 16 6.11 0.56 -17.66
CA ASN A 16 5.56 1.29 -18.80
C ASN A 16 4.01 1.40 -18.71
N SER A 17 3.38 1.95 -19.78
CA SER A 17 1.92 2.07 -19.88
C SER A 17 1.18 0.73 -19.91
N GLN A 18 1.85 -0.35 -20.29
CA GLN A 18 1.34 -1.72 -20.26
C GLN A 18 1.56 -2.41 -18.89
N LYS A 19 2.05 -1.67 -17.87
CA LYS A 19 2.40 -2.18 -16.55
C LYS A 19 3.53 -3.23 -16.55
N GLU A 20 4.42 -3.15 -17.53
CA GLU A 20 5.53 -4.07 -17.70
C GLU A 20 6.88 -3.38 -17.45
N ILE A 21 7.83 -4.11 -16.88
CA ILE A 21 9.22 -3.70 -16.79
C ILE A 21 9.90 -4.11 -18.09
N THR A 22 10.40 -3.12 -18.86
CA THR A 22 11.10 -3.44 -20.12
C THR A 22 12.38 -4.23 -19.84
N PRO A 23 12.81 -5.11 -20.75
CA PRO A 23 14.07 -5.84 -20.60
C PRO A 23 15.26 -4.90 -20.36
N ARG A 24 15.31 -3.76 -21.04
CA ARG A 24 16.36 -2.75 -20.86
C ARG A 24 16.39 -2.20 -19.44
N THR A 25 15.25 -1.82 -18.89
CA THR A 25 15.11 -1.30 -17.51
C THR A 25 15.53 -2.39 -16.52
N ARG A 26 15.03 -3.61 -16.69
CA ARG A 26 15.36 -4.76 -15.84
C ARG A 26 16.86 -5.01 -15.77
N TYR A 27 17.54 -5.11 -16.92
CA TYR A 27 18.98 -5.33 -16.98
C TYR A 27 19.76 -4.17 -16.35
N ALA A 28 19.39 -2.92 -16.61
CA ALA A 28 20.06 -1.76 -16.02
C ALA A 28 20.01 -1.77 -14.49
N ILE A 29 18.85 -2.16 -13.90
CA ILE A 29 18.69 -2.26 -12.45
C ILE A 29 19.54 -3.41 -11.89
N ILE A 30 19.54 -4.59 -12.54
CA ILE A 30 20.36 -5.73 -12.12
C ILE A 30 21.84 -5.37 -12.20
N ASP A 31 22.28 -4.68 -13.23
CA ASP A 31 23.69 -4.28 -13.37
C ASP A 31 24.10 -3.24 -12.32
N ALA A 32 23.22 -2.30 -11.99
CA ALA A 32 23.44 -1.38 -10.88
C ALA A 32 23.63 -2.13 -9.54
N GLN A 33 22.83 -3.17 -9.29
CA GLN A 33 22.96 -4.02 -8.11
C GLN A 33 24.28 -4.80 -8.10
N LYS A 34 24.72 -5.34 -9.23
CA LYS A 34 26.05 -5.98 -9.37
C LYS A 34 27.19 -5.03 -9.07
N MET A 35 27.00 -3.73 -9.32
CA MET A 35 27.96 -2.68 -8.96
C MET A 35 27.87 -2.24 -7.49
N GLY A 36 27.13 -2.98 -6.66
CA GLY A 36 27.00 -2.73 -5.23
C GLY A 36 25.96 -1.65 -4.84
N LYS A 37 25.09 -1.23 -5.78
CA LYS A 37 24.00 -0.30 -5.44
C LYS A 37 22.82 -1.06 -4.82
N LYS A 38 22.26 -0.54 -3.73
CA LYS A 38 21.05 -1.10 -3.14
C LYS A 38 19.83 -0.56 -3.86
N VAL A 39 18.89 -1.43 -4.17
CA VAL A 39 17.63 -1.05 -4.84
C VAL A 39 16.47 -1.19 -3.86
N VAL A 40 15.63 -0.18 -3.82
CA VAL A 40 14.41 -0.12 -3.01
C VAL A 40 13.22 0.08 -3.95
N ILE A 41 12.25 -0.82 -3.93
CA ILE A 41 10.96 -0.60 -4.59
C ILE A 41 10.02 0.06 -3.61
N ALA A 42 9.61 1.30 -3.90
CA ALA A 42 8.76 2.13 -3.05
C ALA A 42 7.35 2.25 -3.63
N SER A 43 6.34 1.71 -2.94
CA SER A 43 4.95 1.71 -3.43
C SER A 43 3.94 1.85 -2.29
N GLY A 44 2.74 2.35 -2.63
CA GLY A 44 1.58 2.33 -1.73
C GLY A 44 0.94 0.94 -1.58
N ARG A 45 1.35 -0.02 -2.41
CA ARG A 45 0.79 -1.38 -2.43
C ARG A 45 1.16 -2.16 -1.18
N HIS A 46 0.33 -3.18 -0.89
CA HIS A 46 0.69 -4.26 0.04
C HIS A 46 1.97 -4.99 -0.44
N PRO A 47 2.84 -5.52 0.46
CA PRO A 47 4.04 -6.27 0.07
C PRO A 47 3.79 -7.36 -0.97
N MET A 48 2.70 -8.12 -0.87
CA MET A 48 2.33 -9.17 -1.83
C MET A 48 2.21 -8.64 -3.26
N GLY A 49 1.67 -7.43 -3.45
CA GLY A 49 1.56 -6.78 -4.76
C GLY A 49 2.89 -6.28 -5.33
N ILE A 50 3.98 -6.37 -4.56
CA ILE A 50 5.33 -5.92 -4.95
C ILE A 50 6.28 -7.11 -5.14
N GLN A 51 6.04 -8.24 -4.47
CA GLN A 51 6.96 -9.39 -4.42
C GLN A 51 7.35 -9.95 -5.80
N SER A 52 6.42 -9.99 -6.76
CA SER A 52 6.72 -10.48 -8.11
C SER A 52 7.75 -9.58 -8.81
N ILE A 53 7.61 -8.27 -8.64
CA ILE A 53 8.53 -7.26 -9.17
C ILE A 53 9.90 -7.40 -8.50
N ALA A 54 9.92 -7.52 -7.18
CA ALA A 54 11.17 -7.69 -6.43
C ALA A 54 11.94 -8.94 -6.86
N ARG A 55 11.25 -10.05 -7.09
CA ARG A 55 11.85 -11.29 -7.60
C ARG A 55 12.36 -11.14 -9.04
N ASP A 56 11.60 -10.49 -9.91
CA ASP A 56 12.02 -10.24 -11.30
C ASP A 56 13.28 -9.38 -11.38
N LEU A 57 13.47 -8.47 -10.43
CA LEU A 57 14.65 -7.61 -10.29
C LEU A 57 15.76 -8.23 -9.43
N LEU A 58 15.59 -9.47 -8.94
CA LEU A 58 16.56 -10.21 -8.11
C LEU A 58 16.95 -9.46 -6.82
N LEU A 59 16.00 -8.75 -6.18
CA LEU A 59 16.28 -7.97 -4.98
C LEU A 59 16.71 -8.87 -3.80
N ASP A 60 16.23 -10.11 -3.75
CA ASP A 60 16.63 -11.13 -2.79
C ASP A 60 18.11 -11.53 -2.88
N ARG A 61 18.68 -11.44 -4.09
CA ARG A 61 20.09 -11.78 -4.35
C ARG A 61 21.06 -10.65 -4.06
N TYR A 62 20.60 -9.40 -4.15
CA TYR A 62 21.44 -8.21 -4.09
C TYR A 62 21.11 -7.33 -2.89
N GLU A 63 20.51 -7.92 -1.85
CA GLU A 63 20.18 -7.22 -0.60
C GLU A 63 19.34 -5.95 -0.86
N GLY A 64 18.32 -6.08 -1.71
CA GLY A 64 17.36 -5.02 -2.00
C GLY A 64 16.22 -5.01 -0.99
N TYR A 65 15.38 -3.98 -1.07
CA TYR A 65 14.30 -3.74 -0.13
C TYR A 65 12.97 -3.49 -0.83
N ILE A 66 11.88 -3.84 -0.15
CA ILE A 66 10.52 -3.40 -0.47
C ILE A 66 10.11 -2.38 0.57
N MET A 67 9.74 -1.18 0.11
CA MET A 67 9.06 -0.16 0.88
C MET A 67 7.58 -0.16 0.47
N ALA A 68 6.74 -0.81 1.26
CA ALA A 68 5.31 -0.96 1.06
C ALA A 68 4.51 0.08 1.84
N PHE A 69 3.21 0.24 1.53
CA PHE A 69 2.31 1.16 2.22
C PHE A 69 2.90 2.58 2.32
N ASN A 70 3.47 3.09 1.21
CA ASN A 70 4.10 4.42 1.15
C ASN A 70 5.17 4.67 2.24
N GLY A 71 5.89 3.64 2.69
CA GLY A 71 6.87 3.72 3.77
C GLY A 71 6.37 3.18 5.11
N GLY A 72 5.11 2.78 5.19
CA GLY A 72 4.52 2.19 6.40
C GLY A 72 5.11 0.82 6.78
N LYS A 73 5.68 0.09 5.79
CA LYS A 73 6.35 -1.19 6.05
C LYS A 73 7.57 -1.35 5.13
N ILE A 74 8.73 -1.67 5.72
CA ILE A 74 9.96 -1.94 4.96
C ILE A 74 10.39 -3.38 5.23
N LEU A 75 10.62 -4.13 4.15
CA LEU A 75 11.07 -5.51 4.19
C LEU A 75 12.45 -5.64 3.54
N ASP A 76 13.31 -6.41 4.17
CA ASP A 76 14.54 -6.93 3.56
C ASP A 76 14.19 -8.12 2.64
N CYS A 77 14.50 -8.01 1.37
CA CYS A 77 14.16 -9.05 0.38
C CYS A 77 15.00 -10.32 0.55
N THR A 78 16.18 -10.23 1.13
CA THR A 78 17.09 -11.38 1.33
C THR A 78 16.63 -12.27 2.47
N THR A 79 16.25 -11.64 3.59
CA THR A 79 15.85 -12.35 4.81
C THR A 79 14.35 -12.55 4.92
N GLY A 80 13.55 -11.75 4.18
CA GLY A 80 12.10 -11.68 4.32
C GLY A 80 11.63 -10.98 5.59
N GLN A 81 12.54 -10.42 6.39
CA GLN A 81 12.23 -9.78 7.67
C GLN A 81 11.67 -8.37 7.46
N THR A 82 10.71 -8.00 8.29
CA THR A 82 10.25 -6.61 8.41
C THR A 82 11.25 -5.82 9.24
N ILE A 83 11.84 -4.77 8.63
CA ILE A 83 12.80 -3.87 9.28
C ILE A 83 12.07 -2.72 9.96
N VAL A 84 11.02 -2.20 9.32
CA VAL A 84 10.20 -1.09 9.81
C VAL A 84 8.74 -1.47 9.65
N SER A 85 7.92 -1.22 10.66
CA SER A 85 6.46 -1.21 10.60
C SER A 85 5.95 0.02 11.32
N LYS A 86 5.14 0.82 10.64
CA LYS A 86 4.37 1.92 11.21
C LYS A 86 2.94 1.45 11.33
N ASP A 87 2.54 1.17 12.56
CA ASP A 87 1.21 0.64 12.85
C ASP A 87 0.19 1.78 12.79
N PHE A 88 -0.96 1.51 12.20
CA PHE A 88 -2.10 2.42 12.18
C PHE A 88 -2.65 2.60 13.62
N PRO A 89 -2.89 3.83 14.08
CA PRO A 89 -3.40 4.10 15.41
C PRO A 89 -4.88 3.71 15.51
N LYS A 90 -5.13 2.53 16.05
CA LYS A 90 -6.46 1.89 16.11
C LYS A 90 -7.47 2.62 16.97
N GLU A 91 -7.04 3.52 17.84
CA GLU A 91 -7.92 4.38 18.63
C GLU A 91 -8.87 5.22 17.76
N TYR A 92 -8.50 5.51 16.52
CA TYR A 92 -9.35 6.25 15.58
C TYR A 92 -10.32 5.34 14.80
N LEU A 93 -10.13 4.02 14.84
CA LEU A 93 -10.89 3.08 13.99
C LEU A 93 -12.41 3.17 14.22
N SER A 94 -12.83 3.12 15.47
CA SER A 94 -14.26 3.15 15.81
C SER A 94 -14.95 4.44 15.34
N ASP A 95 -14.24 5.57 15.46
CA ASP A 95 -14.76 6.86 15.01
C ASP A 95 -14.80 6.95 13.47
N ILE A 96 -13.77 6.44 12.77
CA ILE A 96 -13.77 6.35 11.31
C ILE A 96 -14.93 5.51 10.81
N LEU A 97 -15.15 4.33 11.40
CA LEU A 97 -16.28 3.45 11.03
C LEU A 97 -17.61 4.11 11.33
N GLY A 98 -17.70 4.89 12.42
CA GLY A 98 -18.87 5.71 12.74
C GLY A 98 -19.18 6.75 11.67
N VAL A 99 -18.16 7.44 11.15
CA VAL A 99 -18.31 8.40 10.04
C VAL A 99 -18.77 7.71 8.76
N LEU A 100 -18.31 6.48 8.50
CA LEU A 100 -18.64 5.72 7.28
C LEU A 100 -19.98 4.98 7.35
N LYS A 101 -20.63 4.94 8.52
CA LYS A 101 -21.84 4.11 8.75
C LYS A 101 -22.97 4.36 7.77
N GLU A 102 -23.15 5.61 7.35
CA GLU A 102 -24.20 6.03 6.41
C GLU A 102 -23.73 6.05 4.94
N SER A 103 -22.53 5.52 4.68
CA SER A 103 -21.95 5.44 3.33
C SER A 103 -22.18 4.07 2.70
N ASN A 104 -22.07 4.02 1.36
CA ASN A 104 -22.01 2.77 0.59
C ASN A 104 -20.54 2.36 0.32
N LEU A 105 -19.58 2.94 1.05
CA LEU A 105 -18.17 2.64 0.87
C LEU A 105 -17.79 1.32 1.53
N SER A 106 -16.89 0.61 0.90
CA SER A 106 -16.18 -0.49 1.57
C SER A 106 -14.94 0.02 2.26
N VAL A 107 -14.62 -0.56 3.40
CA VAL A 107 -13.36 -0.34 4.12
C VAL A 107 -12.52 -1.60 4.07
N HIS A 108 -11.25 -1.46 3.73
CA HIS A 108 -10.30 -2.55 3.60
C HIS A 108 -9.10 -2.35 4.50
N THR A 109 -8.58 -3.44 5.02
CA THR A 109 -7.23 -3.56 5.57
C THR A 109 -6.65 -4.92 5.19
N TYR A 110 -5.45 -5.23 5.66
CA TYR A 110 -4.70 -6.38 5.18
C TYR A 110 -4.07 -7.13 6.34
N ASP A 111 -4.08 -8.45 6.26
CA ASP A 111 -3.07 -9.28 6.91
C ASP A 111 -2.00 -9.68 5.87
N ASP A 112 -1.09 -10.58 6.21
CA ASP A 112 -0.02 -11.01 5.30
C ASP A 112 -0.52 -11.78 4.05
N LYS A 113 -1.79 -12.22 4.02
CA LYS A 113 -2.34 -13.12 2.97
C LYS A 113 -3.66 -12.66 2.39
N LYS A 114 -4.42 -11.85 3.11
CA LYS A 114 -5.82 -11.53 2.79
C LYS A 114 -6.10 -10.04 2.85
N ILE A 115 -7.07 -9.63 2.06
CA ILE A 115 -7.74 -8.33 2.19
C ILE A 115 -8.96 -8.58 3.09
N ILE A 116 -9.03 -7.90 4.21
CA ILE A 116 -10.16 -7.94 5.13
C ILE A 116 -11.05 -6.74 4.82
N THR A 117 -12.31 -6.99 4.52
CA THR A 117 -13.25 -5.99 4.02
C THR A 117 -14.48 -5.90 4.91
N GLY A 118 -14.81 -4.68 5.36
CA GLY A 118 -16.07 -4.33 5.96
C GLY A 118 -16.94 -3.51 5.01
N GLY A 119 -18.24 -3.49 5.26
CA GLY A 119 -19.22 -2.78 4.43
C GLY A 119 -19.66 -3.58 3.21
N THR A 120 -20.21 -2.88 2.21
CA THR A 120 -20.76 -3.50 1.00
C THR A 120 -19.71 -3.60 -0.09
N LEU A 121 -19.46 -4.82 -0.59
CA LEU A 121 -18.57 -4.99 -1.76
C LEU A 121 -19.11 -4.22 -2.97
N ASN A 122 -18.20 -3.59 -3.68
CA ASN A 122 -18.46 -2.86 -4.92
C ASN A 122 -17.41 -3.23 -5.98
N ASP A 123 -17.60 -2.76 -7.21
CA ASP A 123 -16.68 -3.08 -8.31
C ASP A 123 -15.24 -2.62 -8.04
N TYR A 124 -15.09 -1.53 -7.32
CA TYR A 124 -13.75 -1.00 -6.95
C TYR A 124 -13.04 -1.88 -5.93
N SER A 125 -13.78 -2.56 -5.03
CA SER A 125 -13.20 -3.58 -4.15
C SER A 125 -12.54 -4.71 -4.94
N ASN A 126 -13.16 -5.12 -6.06
CA ASN A 126 -12.59 -6.13 -6.95
C ASN A 126 -11.30 -5.63 -7.63
N VAL A 127 -11.21 -4.33 -7.96
CA VAL A 127 -9.97 -3.74 -8.52
C VAL A 127 -8.81 -3.93 -7.56
N GLU A 128 -8.99 -3.65 -6.26
CA GLU A 128 -7.92 -3.84 -5.26
C GLU A 128 -7.50 -5.31 -5.15
N ARG A 129 -8.48 -6.23 -5.09
CA ARG A 129 -8.22 -7.68 -5.09
C ARG A 129 -7.39 -8.11 -6.28
N ASP A 130 -7.73 -7.63 -7.47
CA ASP A 130 -7.08 -8.04 -8.73
C ASP A 130 -5.67 -7.44 -8.86
N ILE A 131 -5.45 -6.22 -8.34
CA ILE A 131 -4.11 -5.60 -8.27
C ILE A 131 -3.18 -6.39 -7.35
N LEU A 132 -3.67 -6.78 -6.17
CA LEU A 132 -2.86 -7.47 -5.17
C LEU A 132 -2.79 -8.98 -5.42
N LYS A 133 -3.75 -9.56 -6.14
CA LYS A 133 -3.94 -11.01 -6.33
C LYS A 133 -4.05 -11.74 -4.99
N MET A 134 -4.74 -11.12 -4.04
CA MET A 134 -4.98 -11.65 -2.70
C MET A 134 -6.42 -12.11 -2.56
N GLU A 135 -6.65 -13.08 -1.67
CA GLU A 135 -8.00 -13.44 -1.22
C GLU A 135 -8.65 -12.25 -0.51
N MET A 136 -9.92 -11.99 -0.80
CA MET A 136 -10.71 -10.97 -0.11
C MET A 136 -11.76 -11.64 0.76
N VAL A 137 -11.77 -11.30 2.03
CA VAL A 137 -12.71 -11.82 3.03
C VAL A 137 -13.58 -10.68 3.53
N VAL A 138 -14.90 -10.84 3.35
CA VAL A 138 -15.90 -9.88 3.89
C VAL A 138 -16.26 -10.29 5.31
N VAL A 139 -16.24 -9.32 6.22
CA VAL A 139 -16.58 -9.52 7.62
C VAL A 139 -17.69 -8.56 8.06
N GLU A 140 -18.59 -9.04 8.92
CA GLU A 140 -19.69 -8.22 9.45
C GLU A 140 -19.16 -7.19 10.46
N ASP A 141 -18.34 -7.64 11.42
CA ASP A 141 -17.66 -6.75 12.37
C ASP A 141 -16.22 -6.54 11.95
N PHE A 142 -15.99 -5.45 11.23
CA PHE A 142 -14.66 -5.13 10.72
C PHE A 142 -13.66 -4.92 11.86
N ALA A 143 -14.04 -4.18 12.91
CA ALA A 143 -13.14 -3.86 14.00
C ALA A 143 -12.68 -5.10 14.79
N ALA A 144 -13.58 -6.07 14.97
CA ALA A 144 -13.28 -7.32 15.68
C ALA A 144 -12.45 -8.31 14.85
N ASN A 145 -12.46 -8.19 13.51
CA ASN A 145 -11.87 -9.19 12.62
C ASN A 145 -10.55 -8.74 11.96
N ILE A 146 -10.07 -7.54 12.23
CA ILE A 146 -8.79 -7.08 11.70
C ILE A 146 -7.61 -7.51 12.58
N PRO A 147 -6.39 -7.68 12.02
CA PRO A 147 -5.18 -7.98 12.77
C PRO A 147 -4.92 -6.96 13.89
N GLU A 148 -4.20 -7.36 14.92
CA GLU A 148 -3.78 -6.46 16.00
C GLU A 148 -3.00 -5.26 15.46
N LYS A 149 -2.15 -5.49 14.46
CA LYS A 149 -1.35 -4.48 13.77
C LYS A 149 -1.73 -4.40 12.30
N ILE A 150 -2.12 -3.23 11.87
CA ILE A 150 -2.40 -2.90 10.47
C ILE A 150 -1.59 -1.65 10.08
N ASN A 151 -1.29 -1.46 8.80
CA ASN A 151 -0.50 -0.31 8.35
C ASN A 151 -1.35 0.78 7.72
N LYS A 152 -2.52 0.45 7.17
CA LYS A 152 -3.44 1.43 6.56
C LYS A 152 -4.87 0.92 6.52
N LEU A 153 -5.80 1.85 6.33
CA LEU A 153 -7.12 1.57 5.79
C LEU A 153 -7.20 2.08 4.35
N LEU A 154 -7.91 1.35 3.51
CA LEU A 154 -8.27 1.76 2.15
C LEU A 154 -9.80 1.82 2.07
N LEU A 155 -10.34 2.87 1.50
CA LEU A 155 -11.76 2.92 1.16
C LEU A 155 -11.94 2.63 -0.33
N SER A 156 -13.09 2.07 -0.70
CA SER A 156 -13.47 1.93 -2.10
C SER A 156 -14.94 2.24 -2.33
N GLY A 157 -15.26 2.85 -3.46
CA GLY A 157 -16.62 3.18 -3.84
C GLY A 157 -16.71 4.20 -4.97
N GLU A 158 -17.94 4.68 -5.23
CA GLU A 158 -18.20 5.65 -6.27
C GLU A 158 -17.44 6.96 -6.05
N PRO A 159 -16.77 7.51 -7.08
CA PRO A 159 -15.91 8.70 -6.95
C PRO A 159 -16.57 9.90 -6.27
N ALA A 160 -17.84 10.17 -6.54
CA ALA A 160 -18.55 11.29 -5.93
C ALA A 160 -18.76 11.09 -4.42
N GLU A 161 -19.01 9.88 -3.97
CA GLU A 161 -19.12 9.54 -2.56
C GLU A 161 -17.74 9.54 -1.89
N ILE A 162 -16.73 9.03 -2.59
CA ILE A 162 -15.33 9.07 -2.16
C ILE A 162 -14.88 10.52 -1.92
N ASP A 163 -15.17 11.44 -2.82
CA ASP A 163 -14.79 12.86 -2.66
C ASP A 163 -15.35 13.45 -1.37
N LYS A 164 -16.64 13.21 -1.11
CA LYS A 164 -17.32 13.65 0.11
C LYS A 164 -16.65 13.12 1.39
N TYR A 165 -16.47 11.80 1.47
CA TYR A 165 -15.93 11.19 2.69
C TYR A 165 -14.42 11.42 2.86
N ASN A 166 -13.67 11.53 1.76
CA ASN A 166 -12.26 11.91 1.83
C ASN A 166 -12.08 13.31 2.42
N GLU A 167 -12.92 14.30 2.02
CA GLU A 167 -12.86 15.64 2.57
C GLU A 167 -13.23 15.65 4.07
N ILE A 168 -14.30 14.95 4.45
CA ILE A 168 -14.74 14.84 5.86
C ILE A 168 -13.62 14.25 6.73
N LEU A 169 -13.04 13.12 6.30
CA LEU A 169 -12.01 12.42 7.05
C LEU A 169 -10.70 13.20 7.08
N ALA A 170 -10.27 13.79 5.96
CA ALA A 170 -9.06 14.62 5.91
C ALA A 170 -9.15 15.81 6.86
N LYS A 171 -10.30 16.50 6.91
CA LYS A 171 -10.52 17.60 7.83
C LYS A 171 -10.59 17.16 9.30
N ARG A 172 -11.26 16.02 9.56
CA ARG A 172 -11.46 15.50 10.92
C ARG A 172 -10.15 15.05 11.55
N TYR A 173 -9.24 14.48 10.76
CA TYR A 173 -7.97 13.90 11.23
C TYR A 173 -6.75 14.71 10.81
N ASP A 174 -6.93 15.99 10.48
CA ASP A 174 -5.81 16.90 10.14
C ASP A 174 -4.75 16.90 11.25
N GLY A 175 -3.49 16.64 10.88
CA GLY A 175 -2.37 16.51 11.81
C GLY A 175 -2.36 15.22 12.67
N LEU A 176 -3.33 14.32 12.53
CA LEU A 176 -3.43 13.04 13.27
C LEU A 176 -3.23 11.83 12.36
N LEU A 177 -3.81 11.87 11.16
CA LEU A 177 -3.71 10.84 10.14
C LEU A 177 -3.50 11.52 8.78
N ASP A 178 -2.83 10.83 7.86
CA ASP A 178 -2.78 11.25 6.46
C ASP A 178 -3.94 10.61 5.70
N VAL A 179 -4.83 11.45 5.16
CA VAL A 179 -5.98 11.02 4.37
C VAL A 179 -5.86 11.62 2.97
N TYR A 180 -5.70 10.78 1.96
CA TYR A 180 -5.54 11.21 0.57
C TYR A 180 -6.05 10.16 -0.41
N LYS A 181 -6.29 10.55 -1.65
CA LYS A 181 -6.70 9.64 -2.72
C LYS A 181 -5.50 9.15 -3.51
N SER A 182 -5.30 7.83 -3.59
CA SER A 182 -4.35 7.18 -4.50
C SER A 182 -4.95 6.95 -5.90
N ALA A 183 -6.28 6.87 -5.97
CA ALA A 183 -7.08 6.87 -7.19
C ALA A 183 -8.41 7.58 -6.92
N PRO A 184 -9.19 7.98 -7.95
CA PRO A 184 -10.48 8.66 -7.75
C PRO A 184 -11.45 7.90 -6.85
N TYR A 185 -11.33 6.59 -6.78
CA TYR A 185 -12.17 5.65 -6.05
C TYR A 185 -11.47 4.98 -4.87
N PHE A 186 -10.22 5.38 -4.53
CA PHE A 186 -9.41 4.82 -3.45
C PHE A 186 -8.80 5.89 -2.54
N PRO A 187 -9.51 6.33 -1.50
CA PRO A 187 -8.88 7.03 -0.38
C PRO A 187 -8.06 6.07 0.47
N GLU A 188 -6.90 6.50 0.86
CA GLU A 188 -6.04 5.84 1.83
C GLU A 188 -6.03 6.64 3.14
N ILE A 189 -6.10 5.96 4.26
CA ILE A 189 -5.97 6.53 5.60
C ILE A 189 -4.75 5.89 6.23
N MET A 190 -3.73 6.71 6.47
CA MET A 190 -2.40 6.29 6.90
C MET A 190 -2.04 6.90 8.26
N PRO A 191 -1.11 6.32 9.01
CA PRO A 191 -0.49 7.02 10.13
C PRO A 191 0.12 8.34 9.66
N PHE A 192 0.03 9.39 10.49
CA PHE A 192 0.53 10.71 10.14
C PHE A 192 2.04 10.70 9.83
N GLY A 193 2.42 11.40 8.76
CA GLY A 193 3.82 11.54 8.32
C GLY A 193 4.40 10.31 7.62
N VAL A 194 3.59 9.31 7.28
CA VAL A 194 4.05 8.13 6.52
C VAL A 194 3.98 8.42 5.03
N THR A 195 5.12 8.74 4.45
CA THR A 195 5.26 9.01 3.01
C THR A 195 6.47 8.26 2.44
N LYS A 196 6.54 8.13 1.10
CA LYS A 196 7.69 7.51 0.43
C LYS A 196 9.02 8.25 0.68
N GLY A 197 8.95 9.48 1.18
CA GLY A 197 10.12 10.31 1.45
C GLY A 197 10.40 10.54 2.94
N SER A 198 9.63 9.92 3.84
CA SER A 198 9.80 10.04 5.30
C SER A 198 10.82 9.05 5.84
#